data_0eae257821773333c5ff49c0460684d3
#
_entry.id   0eae257821773333c5ff49c0460684d3
#
_cell.length_a   1.000
_cell.length_b   1.000
_cell.length_c   1.000
_cell.angle_alpha   90.00
_cell.angle_beta   90.00
_cell.angle_gamma   90.00
#
_symmetry.space_group_name_H-M   'P 1'
#
loop_
_entity.id
_entity.type
_entity.pdbx_description
1 polymer ?
#
loop_
_entity_poly.entity_id
_entity_poly.type
_entity_poly.pdbx_seq_one_letter_code
_entity_poly.pdbx_strand_id
1 'polypeptide(L)'
;MTTPVEKSTNPSTNTAAQTVGGAPAPHQIATGHEGTVRDQIDSYVLRIRGGEMGMLPALAGLIIIGLVFFILTPFFFTKTNIANLMTQTAALMMLAVALTFVILLAEIDLSAGVTGGLAMAIFILLTNVGGWNWIAALLVAFVVGASIGTFIGFMVARIGVPSFVITLALFLGLQGVILVLLGNAGAYRIEDAAVIAIMNKNMPVWA
;
A
#
# COMPACT_ATOMS: atom_id res chain seq x y z
N MET A 1 -36.01 -73.89 37.36
CA MET A 1 -37.39 -73.41 37.38
C MET A 1 -37.39 -72.21 36.41
N THR A 2 -37.65 -72.54 35.19
CA THR A 2 -38.75 -72.19 34.30
C THR A 2 -39.03 -70.73 34.13
N THR A 3 -38.65 -70.34 32.95
CA THR A 3 -39.13 -69.30 32.02
C THR A 3 -40.61 -68.90 32.19
N PRO A 4 -41.09 -67.79 31.55
CA PRO A 4 -41.13 -67.71 30.11
C PRO A 4 -40.86 -66.28 29.50
N VAL A 5 -40.51 -66.38 28.28
CA VAL A 5 -40.55 -65.43 27.15
C VAL A 5 -41.92 -64.74 27.04
N GLU A 6 -41.93 -63.45 26.88
CA GLU A 6 -43.03 -62.74 26.25
C GLU A 6 -42.55 -61.88 25.07
N LYS A 7 -43.12 -62.21 23.96
CA LYS A 7 -43.00 -61.74 22.62
C LYS A 7 -43.94 -60.55 22.48
N SER A 8 -43.43 -59.36 22.25
CA SER A 8 -44.26 -58.25 21.82
C SER A 8 -43.69 -57.62 20.53
N THR A 9 -44.55 -57.73 19.64
CA THR A 9 -44.56 -57.36 18.24
C THR A 9 -44.21 -55.90 18.00
N ASN A 10 -43.28 -55.76 17.08
CA ASN A 10 -43.02 -54.51 16.30
C ASN A 10 -44.28 -54.18 15.46
N PRO A 11 -44.62 -52.92 15.30
CA PRO A 11 -44.78 -52.46 13.95
C PRO A 11 -44.24 -51.05 13.65
N SER A 12 -43.80 -50.97 12.41
CA SER A 12 -43.63 -49.79 11.54
C SER A 12 -42.42 -48.89 11.77
N THR A 13 -41.32 -49.29 11.20
CA THR A 13 -40.68 -48.71 10.07
C THR A 13 -41.33 -47.39 9.66
N ASN A 14 -40.65 -46.32 10.04
CA ASN A 14 -40.65 -45.13 9.23
C ASN A 14 -39.21 -44.68 9.06
N THR A 15 -38.57 -45.26 8.06
CA THR A 15 -37.28 -44.86 7.54
C THR A 15 -37.50 -43.52 6.86
N ALA A 16 -37.39 -42.46 7.62
CA ALA A 16 -37.13 -41.17 7.02
C ALA A 16 -35.71 -41.23 6.45
N ALA A 17 -35.64 -41.43 5.15
CA ALA A 17 -34.43 -41.24 4.39
C ALA A 17 -33.89 -39.82 4.69
N GLN A 18 -32.85 -39.77 5.50
CA GLN A 18 -32.03 -38.58 5.57
C GLN A 18 -31.41 -38.43 4.18
N THR A 19 -31.98 -37.55 3.41
CA THR A 19 -31.34 -37.01 2.19
C THR A 19 -30.01 -36.42 2.60
N VAL A 20 -28.97 -37.15 2.32
CA VAL A 20 -27.60 -36.69 2.32
C VAL A 20 -27.59 -35.39 1.54
N GLY A 21 -27.25 -34.33 2.23
CA GLY A 21 -27.24 -32.98 1.69
C GLY A 21 -26.54 -32.93 0.35
N GLY A 22 -27.28 -32.47 -0.62
CA GLY A 22 -26.73 -32.19 -1.96
C GLY A 22 -25.52 -31.29 -1.81
N ALA A 23 -24.47 -31.67 -2.51
CA ALA A 23 -23.32 -30.81 -2.71
C ALA A 23 -23.81 -29.41 -3.13
N PRO A 24 -23.24 -28.35 -2.62
CA PRO A 24 -23.58 -26.99 -3.08
C PRO A 24 -23.44 -26.97 -4.59
N ALA A 25 -24.50 -26.53 -5.25
CA ALA A 25 -24.51 -26.36 -6.71
C ALA A 25 -23.27 -25.58 -7.10
N PRO A 26 -22.58 -25.98 -8.19
CA PRO A 26 -21.43 -25.21 -8.67
C PRO A 26 -21.88 -23.77 -8.85
N HIS A 27 -21.12 -22.84 -8.25
CA HIS A 27 -21.32 -21.43 -8.45
C HIS A 27 -21.47 -21.21 -9.97
N GLN A 28 -22.67 -20.91 -10.39
CA GLN A 28 -22.91 -20.43 -11.74
C GLN A 28 -22.03 -19.18 -11.87
N ILE A 29 -20.93 -19.33 -12.59
CA ILE A 29 -20.18 -18.20 -13.11
C ILE A 29 -21.22 -17.42 -13.88
N ALA A 30 -21.64 -16.30 -13.33
CA ALA A 30 -22.54 -15.39 -13.99
C ALA A 30 -21.85 -14.98 -15.27
N THR A 31 -22.21 -15.65 -16.37
CA THR A 31 -21.87 -15.22 -17.72
C THR A 31 -22.31 -13.79 -17.86
N GLY A 32 -21.34 -12.93 -18.14
CA GLY A 32 -21.48 -11.48 -18.18
C GLY A 32 -22.77 -11.07 -18.85
N HIS A 33 -23.69 -10.59 -18.06
CA HIS A 33 -24.68 -9.66 -18.55
C HIS A 33 -23.90 -8.37 -18.80
N GLU A 34 -23.88 -7.96 -20.04
CA GLU A 34 -23.55 -6.59 -20.42
C GLU A 34 -24.63 -5.70 -19.78
N GLY A 35 -24.48 -5.48 -18.47
CA GLY A 35 -25.39 -4.62 -17.72
C GLY A 35 -25.27 -3.22 -18.30
N THR A 36 -26.38 -2.68 -18.68
CA THR A 36 -26.51 -1.28 -19.07
C THR A 36 -25.82 -0.41 -18.01
N VAL A 37 -25.23 0.71 -18.39
CA VAL A 37 -24.58 1.66 -17.46
C VAL A 37 -25.49 1.96 -16.24
N ARG A 38 -26.81 1.92 -16.44
CA ARG A 38 -27.81 2.03 -15.38
C ARG A 38 -27.72 0.89 -14.35
N ASP A 39 -27.59 -0.35 -14.79
CA ASP A 39 -27.50 -1.51 -13.89
C ASP A 39 -26.21 -1.48 -13.07
N GLN A 40 -25.14 -0.93 -13.64
CA GLN A 40 -23.87 -0.69 -12.91
C GLN A 40 -24.04 0.41 -11.86
N ILE A 41 -24.75 1.48 -12.18
CA ILE A 41 -25.03 2.57 -11.23
C ILE A 41 -25.93 2.07 -10.10
N ASP A 42 -26.99 1.33 -10.42
CA ASP A 42 -27.92 0.81 -9.42
C ASP A 42 -27.25 -0.21 -8.50
N SER A 43 -26.42 -1.09 -9.03
CA SER A 43 -25.62 -2.02 -8.22
C SER A 43 -24.61 -1.29 -7.33
N TYR A 44 -24.01 -0.21 -7.80
CA TYR A 44 -23.11 0.64 -7.04
C TYR A 44 -23.83 1.38 -5.90
N VAL A 45 -25.02 1.94 -6.18
CA VAL A 45 -25.88 2.58 -5.17
C VAL A 45 -26.34 1.59 -4.10
N LEU A 46 -26.66 0.35 -4.47
CA LEU A 46 -27.01 -0.71 -3.52
C LEU A 46 -25.82 -1.07 -2.62
N ARG A 47 -24.60 -1.15 -3.14
CA ARG A 47 -23.37 -1.37 -2.35
C ARG A 47 -23.11 -0.24 -1.36
N ILE A 48 -23.31 1.02 -1.78
CA ILE A 48 -23.17 2.18 -0.90
C ILE A 48 -24.19 2.11 0.25
N ARG A 49 -25.43 1.75 -0.03
CA ARG A 49 -26.48 1.55 0.99
C ARG A 49 -26.19 0.38 1.92
N GLY A 50 -25.48 -0.64 1.43
CA GLY A 50 -25.00 -1.77 2.22
C GLY A 50 -23.78 -1.46 3.12
N GLY A 51 -23.26 -0.23 3.11
CA GLY A 51 -22.09 0.17 3.91
C GLY A 51 -20.74 -0.03 3.20
N GLU A 52 -20.72 -0.57 1.99
CA GLU A 52 -19.50 -0.72 1.17
C GLU A 52 -19.22 0.58 0.41
N MET A 53 -18.78 1.61 1.12
CA MET A 53 -18.53 2.94 0.53
C MET A 53 -17.33 2.97 -0.42
N GLY A 54 -16.47 1.95 -0.40
CA GLY A 54 -15.32 1.82 -1.29
C GLY A 54 -14.46 3.08 -1.34
N MET A 55 -14.26 3.62 -2.54
CA MET A 55 -13.40 4.79 -2.80
C MET A 55 -14.12 6.14 -2.60
N LEU A 56 -15.44 6.18 -2.40
CA LEU A 56 -16.22 7.42 -2.33
C LEU A 56 -15.80 8.37 -1.22
N PRO A 57 -15.56 7.91 0.04
CA PRO A 57 -15.14 8.82 1.11
C PRO A 57 -13.80 9.50 0.80
N ALA A 58 -12.87 8.76 0.19
CA ALA A 58 -11.57 9.31 -0.18
C ALA A 58 -11.71 10.36 -1.30
N LEU A 59 -12.54 10.10 -2.30
CA LEU A 59 -12.82 11.04 -3.39
C LEU A 59 -13.56 12.29 -2.88
N ALA A 60 -14.56 12.10 -2.03
CA ALA A 60 -15.30 13.20 -1.40
C ALA A 60 -14.35 14.04 -0.53
N GLY A 61 -13.50 13.41 0.27
CA GLY A 61 -12.49 14.11 1.07
C GLY A 61 -11.52 14.91 0.20
N LEU A 62 -11.04 14.35 -0.91
CA LEU A 62 -10.17 15.04 -1.85
C LEU A 62 -10.85 16.27 -2.46
N ILE A 63 -12.11 16.13 -2.89
CA ILE A 63 -12.89 17.24 -3.48
C ILE A 63 -13.12 18.35 -2.43
N ILE A 64 -13.51 17.98 -1.21
CA ILE A 64 -13.75 18.94 -0.13
C ILE A 64 -12.47 19.70 0.19
N ILE A 65 -11.35 19.00 0.37
CA ILE A 65 -10.05 19.61 0.65
C ILE A 65 -9.63 20.52 -0.51
N GLY A 66 -9.76 20.06 -1.75
CA GLY A 66 -9.47 20.86 -2.94
C GLY A 66 -10.31 22.13 -3.00
N LEU A 67 -11.60 22.05 -2.69
CA LEU A 67 -12.52 23.20 -2.66
C LEU A 67 -12.14 24.19 -1.55
N VAL A 68 -11.82 23.69 -0.35
CA VAL A 68 -11.38 24.53 0.77
C VAL A 68 -10.12 25.31 0.40
N PHE A 69 -9.11 24.64 -0.17
CA PHE A 69 -7.90 25.33 -0.60
C PHE A 69 -8.11 26.28 -1.79
N PHE A 70 -9.03 25.95 -2.68
CA PHE A 70 -9.42 26.86 -3.77
C PHE A 70 -9.98 28.19 -3.25
N ILE A 71 -10.82 28.12 -2.18
CA ILE A 71 -11.43 29.31 -1.58
C ILE A 71 -10.40 30.08 -0.73
N LEU A 72 -9.57 29.37 0.04
CA LEU A 72 -8.64 29.99 0.99
C LEU A 72 -7.35 30.53 0.34
N THR A 73 -6.93 29.96 -0.79
CA THR A 73 -5.63 30.27 -1.41
C THR A 73 -5.78 30.49 -2.91
N PRO A 74 -5.68 31.75 -3.39
CA PRO A 74 -5.86 32.07 -4.81
C PRO A 74 -4.80 31.42 -5.72
N PHE A 75 -3.68 30.98 -5.14
CA PHE A 75 -2.60 30.34 -5.87
C PHE A 75 -2.66 28.82 -5.92
N PHE A 76 -3.69 28.21 -5.30
CA PHE A 76 -3.76 26.75 -5.18
C PHE A 76 -3.82 26.04 -6.56
N PHE A 77 -4.61 26.54 -7.50
CA PHE A 77 -4.72 25.99 -8.85
C PHE A 77 -3.77 26.65 -9.88
N THR A 78 -2.69 27.25 -9.41
CA THR A 78 -1.66 27.71 -10.35
C THR A 78 -0.93 26.51 -10.97
N LYS A 79 -0.47 26.67 -12.23
CA LYS A 79 0.28 25.64 -12.95
C LYS A 79 1.47 25.11 -12.14
N THR A 80 2.23 26.02 -11.52
CA THR A 80 3.39 25.68 -10.70
C THR A 80 3.01 24.85 -9.48
N ASN A 81 1.93 25.21 -8.77
CA ASN A 81 1.50 24.45 -7.61
C ASN A 81 0.98 23.07 -8.00
N ILE A 82 0.21 22.96 -9.07
CA ILE A 82 -0.24 21.66 -9.59
C ILE A 82 0.93 20.77 -9.99
N ALA A 83 1.93 21.32 -10.68
CA ALA A 83 3.12 20.57 -11.03
C ALA A 83 3.88 20.07 -9.79
N ASN A 84 4.02 20.91 -8.77
CA ASN A 84 4.64 20.52 -7.50
C ASN A 84 3.84 19.43 -6.78
N LEU A 85 2.52 19.52 -6.76
CA LEU A 85 1.64 18.49 -6.19
C LEU A 85 1.79 17.15 -6.94
N MET A 86 1.81 17.18 -8.26
CA MET A 86 2.03 15.98 -9.07
C MET A 86 3.38 15.33 -8.80
N THR A 87 4.44 16.12 -8.70
CA THR A 87 5.80 15.62 -8.39
C THR A 87 5.85 14.98 -7.00
N GLN A 88 5.27 15.63 -5.99
CA GLN A 88 5.22 15.09 -4.63
C GLN A 88 4.37 13.82 -4.56
N THR A 89 3.24 13.81 -5.25
CA THR A 89 2.34 12.65 -5.31
C THR A 89 2.99 11.47 -6.01
N ALA A 90 3.80 11.70 -7.05
CA ALA A 90 4.50 10.62 -7.77
C ALA A 90 5.41 9.80 -6.84
N ALA A 91 6.15 10.46 -5.95
CA ALA A 91 7.00 9.77 -4.97
C ALA A 91 6.17 8.91 -3.99
N LEU A 92 5.06 9.45 -3.49
CA LEU A 92 4.15 8.71 -2.62
C LEU A 92 3.47 7.54 -3.34
N MET A 93 3.11 7.70 -4.61
CA MET A 93 2.54 6.61 -5.42
C MET A 93 3.54 5.47 -5.61
N MET A 94 4.81 5.77 -5.89
CA MET A 94 5.83 4.73 -6.00
C MET A 94 6.02 3.97 -4.68
N LEU A 95 6.03 4.69 -3.56
CA LEU A 95 6.08 4.06 -2.24
C LEU A 95 4.85 3.18 -1.98
N ALA A 96 3.65 3.66 -2.32
CA ALA A 96 2.41 2.90 -2.16
C ALA A 96 2.40 1.62 -3.00
N VAL A 97 2.89 1.67 -4.25
CA VAL A 97 3.04 0.49 -5.11
C VAL A 97 4.02 -0.50 -4.49
N ALA A 98 5.16 -0.03 -3.98
CA ALA A 98 6.12 -0.90 -3.29
C ALA A 98 5.51 -1.57 -2.05
N LEU A 99 4.79 -0.82 -1.22
CA LEU A 99 4.11 -1.35 -0.04
C LEU A 99 2.99 -2.33 -0.38
N THR A 100 2.37 -2.21 -1.56
CA THR A 100 1.36 -3.19 -2.00
C THR A 100 1.93 -4.60 -2.07
N PHE A 101 3.19 -4.78 -2.52
CA PHE A 101 3.84 -6.09 -2.53
C PHE A 101 4.07 -6.64 -1.12
N VAL A 102 4.38 -5.78 -0.16
CA VAL A 102 4.55 -6.19 1.25
C VAL A 102 3.21 -6.64 1.84
N ILE A 103 2.14 -5.89 1.57
CA ILE A 103 0.78 -6.23 2.03
C ILE A 103 0.27 -7.53 1.39
N LEU A 104 0.61 -7.81 0.13
CA LEU A 104 0.27 -9.08 -0.52
C LEU A 104 0.91 -10.30 0.16
N LEU A 105 2.03 -10.10 0.86
CA LEU A 105 2.66 -11.13 1.70
C LEU A 105 2.05 -11.19 3.10
N ALA A 106 1.00 -10.43 3.38
CA ALA A 106 0.38 -10.25 4.69
C ALA A 106 1.35 -9.70 5.77
N GLU A 107 2.37 -8.95 5.33
CA GLU A 107 3.37 -8.32 6.19
C GLU A 107 3.15 -6.81 6.30
N ILE A 108 3.75 -6.19 7.31
CA ILE A 108 3.68 -4.74 7.52
C ILE A 108 5.09 -4.17 7.57
N ASP A 109 5.38 -3.20 6.68
CA ASP A 109 6.66 -2.48 6.69
C ASP A 109 6.46 -0.99 7.06
N LEU A 110 6.78 -0.66 8.29
CA LEU A 110 6.76 0.71 8.80
C LEU A 110 8.04 1.49 8.43
N SER A 111 9.11 0.79 8.05
CA SER A 111 10.42 1.41 7.79
C SER A 111 10.59 1.92 6.37
N ALA A 112 9.70 1.55 5.43
CA ALA A 112 9.87 1.84 4.01
C ALA A 112 10.08 3.34 3.71
N GLY A 113 9.29 4.22 4.35
CA GLY A 113 9.44 5.68 4.18
C GLY A 113 10.77 6.21 4.71
N VAL A 114 11.21 5.72 5.87
CA VAL A 114 12.48 6.15 6.48
C VAL A 114 13.68 5.56 5.73
N THR A 115 13.56 4.35 5.21
CA THR A 115 14.57 3.74 4.34
C THR A 115 14.77 4.57 3.08
N GLY A 116 13.69 5.03 2.45
CA GLY A 116 13.75 5.98 1.34
C GLY A 116 14.40 7.31 1.73
N GLY A 117 14.06 7.84 2.91
CA GLY A 117 14.67 9.05 3.47
C GLY A 117 16.17 8.90 3.69
N LEU A 118 16.63 7.77 4.23
CA LEU A 118 18.05 7.47 4.41
C LEU A 118 18.77 7.35 3.06
N ALA A 119 18.19 6.63 2.10
CA ALA A 119 18.76 6.51 0.76
C ALA A 119 18.93 7.89 0.10
N MET A 120 17.94 8.77 0.24
CA MET A 120 18.01 10.15 -0.26
C MET A 120 19.05 10.98 0.48
N ALA A 121 19.16 10.87 1.80
CA ALA A 121 20.19 11.56 2.58
C ALA A 121 21.61 11.15 2.13
N ILE A 122 21.84 9.86 1.92
CA ILE A 122 23.12 9.34 1.41
C ILE A 122 23.39 9.88 -0.01
N PHE A 123 22.39 9.84 -0.88
CA PHE A 123 22.52 10.38 -2.25
C PHE A 123 22.96 11.84 -2.23
N ILE A 124 22.29 12.69 -1.45
CA ILE A 124 22.60 14.12 -1.37
C ILE A 124 23.99 14.37 -0.77
N LEU A 125 24.35 13.65 0.28
CA LEU A 125 25.67 13.80 0.90
C LEU A 125 26.79 13.37 -0.05
N LEU A 126 26.63 12.29 -0.78
CA LEU A 126 27.63 11.85 -1.75
C LEU A 126 27.80 12.83 -2.92
N THR A 127 26.70 13.39 -3.40
CA THR A 127 26.75 14.36 -4.50
C THR A 127 27.26 15.72 -4.05
N ASN A 128 26.68 16.30 -2.99
CA ASN A 128 26.98 17.69 -2.59
C ASN A 128 28.28 17.81 -1.79
N VAL A 129 28.50 16.88 -0.85
CA VAL A 129 29.67 16.94 0.03
C VAL A 129 30.83 16.10 -0.50
N GLY A 130 30.52 14.91 -1.00
CA GLY A 130 31.51 13.97 -1.52
C GLY A 130 31.97 14.27 -2.94
N GLY A 131 31.27 15.13 -3.68
CA GLY A 131 31.58 15.46 -5.07
C GLY A 131 31.47 14.27 -6.03
N TRP A 132 30.70 13.25 -5.66
CA TRP A 132 30.50 12.05 -6.48
C TRP A 132 29.61 12.35 -7.68
N ASN A 133 29.86 11.62 -8.76
CA ASN A 133 28.91 11.59 -9.89
C ASN A 133 27.54 11.10 -9.40
N TRP A 134 26.47 11.79 -9.83
CA TRP A 134 25.12 11.52 -9.39
C TRP A 134 24.65 10.07 -9.68
N ILE A 135 25.13 9.43 -10.77
CA ILE A 135 24.82 8.03 -11.09
C ILE A 135 25.44 7.11 -10.04
N ALA A 136 26.70 7.34 -9.68
CA ALA A 136 27.37 6.54 -8.66
C ALA A 136 26.72 6.72 -7.29
N ALA A 137 26.36 7.94 -6.92
CA ALA A 137 25.64 8.24 -5.69
C ALA A 137 24.24 7.56 -5.65
N LEU A 138 23.54 7.57 -6.79
CA LEU A 138 22.25 6.90 -6.92
C LEU A 138 22.36 5.37 -6.74
N LEU A 139 23.38 4.77 -7.35
CA LEU A 139 23.64 3.33 -7.19
C LEU A 139 23.92 2.97 -5.72
N VAL A 140 24.73 3.77 -5.03
CA VAL A 140 24.98 3.55 -3.59
C VAL A 140 23.72 3.69 -2.78
N ALA A 141 22.92 4.71 -3.00
CA ALA A 141 21.63 4.90 -2.32
C ALA A 141 20.68 3.72 -2.55
N PHE A 142 20.63 3.21 -3.78
CA PHE A 142 19.85 2.02 -4.12
C PHE A 142 20.35 0.76 -3.41
N VAL A 143 21.67 0.53 -3.38
CA VAL A 143 22.28 -0.60 -2.69
C VAL A 143 21.99 -0.54 -1.18
N VAL A 144 22.05 0.63 -0.58
CA VAL A 144 21.71 0.80 0.85
C VAL A 144 20.24 0.44 1.10
N GLY A 145 19.32 0.96 0.31
CA GLY A 145 17.89 0.63 0.44
C GLY A 145 17.63 -0.86 0.25
N ALA A 146 18.24 -1.47 -0.78
CA ALA A 146 18.13 -2.89 -1.06
C ALA A 146 18.73 -3.75 0.08
N SER A 147 19.82 -3.32 0.68
CA SER A 147 20.45 -4.01 1.82
C SER A 147 19.54 -4.02 3.04
N ILE A 148 18.89 -2.89 3.33
CA ILE A 148 17.93 -2.78 4.44
C ILE A 148 16.73 -3.68 4.19
N GLY A 149 16.14 -3.64 3.00
CA GLY A 149 15.03 -4.52 2.64
C GLY A 149 15.40 -6.01 2.68
N THR A 150 16.60 -6.37 2.22
CA THR A 150 17.12 -7.74 2.31
C THR A 150 17.31 -8.17 3.77
N PHE A 151 17.81 -7.29 4.62
CA PHE A 151 17.94 -7.54 6.05
C PHE A 151 16.58 -7.80 6.71
N ILE A 152 15.57 -6.97 6.42
CA ILE A 152 14.20 -7.15 6.91
C ILE A 152 13.66 -8.51 6.45
N GLY A 153 13.73 -8.78 5.14
CA GLY A 153 13.25 -10.02 4.57
C GLY A 153 13.95 -11.27 5.17
N PHE A 154 15.24 -11.19 5.41
CA PHE A 154 15.99 -12.26 6.08
C PHE A 154 15.51 -12.50 7.53
N MET A 155 15.34 -11.43 8.30
CA MET A 155 14.85 -11.49 9.68
C MET A 155 13.45 -12.10 9.78
N VAL A 156 12.55 -11.69 8.89
CA VAL A 156 11.18 -12.20 8.86
C VAL A 156 11.13 -13.64 8.35
N ALA A 157 11.75 -13.93 7.20
CA ALA A 157 11.57 -15.21 6.52
C ALA A 157 12.42 -16.34 7.11
N ARG A 158 13.60 -16.03 7.69
CA ARG A 158 14.54 -17.05 8.20
C ARG A 158 14.59 -17.15 9.72
N ILE A 159 14.47 -16.04 10.40
CA ILE A 159 14.54 -15.99 11.87
C ILE A 159 13.14 -16.06 12.48
N GLY A 160 12.12 -15.65 11.72
CA GLY A 160 10.73 -15.66 12.18
C GLY A 160 10.37 -14.47 13.08
N VAL A 161 11.12 -13.37 12.98
CA VAL A 161 10.78 -12.14 13.71
C VAL A 161 9.52 -11.53 13.07
N PRO A 162 8.49 -11.16 13.84
CA PRO A 162 7.33 -10.46 13.28
C PRO A 162 7.76 -9.18 12.53
N SER A 163 7.26 -9.01 11.29
CA SER A 163 7.64 -7.87 10.44
C SER A 163 7.41 -6.52 11.10
N PHE A 164 6.29 -6.36 11.79
CA PHE A 164 5.98 -5.17 12.56
C PHE A 164 7.09 -4.80 13.55
N VAL A 165 7.65 -5.79 14.26
CA VAL A 165 8.67 -5.54 15.30
C VAL A 165 9.98 -5.05 14.68
N ILE A 166 10.47 -5.75 13.65
CA ILE A 166 11.75 -5.39 13.00
C ILE A 166 11.63 -4.07 12.24
N THR A 167 10.51 -3.83 11.56
CA THR A 167 10.33 -2.60 10.79
C THR A 167 10.10 -1.39 11.68
N LEU A 168 9.44 -1.53 12.84
CA LEU A 168 9.33 -0.47 13.83
C LEU A 168 10.70 -0.13 14.45
N ALA A 169 11.50 -1.14 14.80
CA ALA A 169 12.86 -0.92 15.31
C ALA A 169 13.73 -0.18 14.28
N LEU A 170 13.67 -0.58 13.02
CA LEU A 170 14.36 0.10 11.92
C LEU A 170 13.82 1.50 11.65
N PHE A 171 12.50 1.70 11.73
CA PHE A 171 11.90 3.02 11.61
C PHE A 171 12.53 4.02 12.58
N LEU A 172 12.66 3.66 13.85
CA LEU A 172 13.27 4.52 14.86
C LEU A 172 14.80 4.59 14.71
N GLY A 173 15.45 3.45 14.46
CA GLY A 173 16.90 3.39 14.32
C GLY A 173 17.41 4.18 13.11
N LEU A 174 16.79 4.03 11.94
CA LEU A 174 17.18 4.75 10.73
C LEU A 174 16.93 6.25 10.83
N GLN A 175 15.89 6.70 11.55
CA GLN A 175 15.72 8.13 11.85
C GLN A 175 16.91 8.69 12.63
N GLY A 176 17.39 7.97 13.62
CA GLY A 176 18.60 8.35 14.35
C GLY A 176 19.84 8.41 13.44
N VAL A 177 19.99 7.45 12.52
CA VAL A 177 21.08 7.47 11.53
C VAL A 177 20.97 8.69 10.60
N ILE A 178 19.78 8.98 10.07
CA ILE A 178 19.55 10.18 9.24
C ILE A 178 19.94 11.46 9.99
N LEU A 179 19.52 11.57 11.25
CA LEU A 179 19.83 12.74 12.08
C LEU A 179 21.33 12.92 12.26
N VAL A 180 22.07 11.85 12.50
CA VAL A 180 23.54 11.89 12.62
C VAL A 180 24.20 12.24 11.30
N LEU A 181 23.73 11.69 10.18
CA LEU A 181 24.28 11.95 8.84
C LEU A 181 24.05 13.40 8.39
N LEU A 182 22.87 13.92 8.60
CA LEU A 182 22.52 15.29 8.20
C LEU A 182 23.05 16.34 9.20
N GLY A 183 23.29 15.94 10.45
CA GLY A 183 23.81 16.81 11.49
C GLY A 183 22.98 18.07 11.70
N ASN A 184 23.64 19.18 11.97
CA ASN A 184 22.99 20.47 12.23
C ASN A 184 22.44 21.15 10.97
N ALA A 185 22.75 20.67 9.78
CA ALA A 185 22.25 21.26 8.53
C ALA A 185 20.74 21.02 8.32
N GLY A 186 20.21 19.94 8.91
CA GLY A 186 18.78 19.63 8.92
C GLY A 186 18.18 19.29 7.54
N ALA A 187 18.53 20.03 6.51
CA ALA A 187 18.10 19.82 5.14
C ALA A 187 19.19 20.22 4.15
N TYR A 188 19.34 19.42 3.10
CA TYR A 188 20.24 19.71 1.99
C TYR A 188 19.43 19.94 0.72
N ARG A 189 19.88 20.88 -0.10
CA ARG A 189 19.33 21.11 -1.43
C ARG A 189 20.13 20.30 -2.44
N ILE A 190 19.48 19.76 -3.46
CA ILE A 190 20.18 19.13 -4.59
C ILE A 190 20.86 20.25 -5.40
N GLU A 191 22.19 20.16 -5.56
CA GLU A 191 23.01 21.16 -6.29
C GLU A 191 23.53 20.63 -7.63
N ASP A 192 23.46 19.32 -7.86
CA ASP A 192 23.91 18.70 -9.10
C ASP A 192 23.10 19.19 -10.31
N ALA A 193 23.78 19.84 -11.25
CA ALA A 193 23.16 20.44 -12.42
C ALA A 193 22.46 19.43 -13.34
N ALA A 194 22.96 18.17 -13.42
CA ALA A 194 22.36 17.15 -14.24
C ALA A 194 21.05 16.64 -13.61
N VAL A 195 21.03 16.46 -12.29
CA VAL A 195 19.82 16.07 -11.56
C VAL A 195 18.74 17.15 -11.67
N ILE A 196 19.13 18.42 -11.48
CA ILE A 196 18.22 19.57 -11.62
C ILE A 196 17.69 19.66 -13.07
N ALA A 197 18.55 19.44 -14.07
CA ALA A 197 18.13 19.47 -15.46
C ALA A 197 17.15 18.34 -15.81
N ILE A 198 17.33 17.14 -15.26
CA ILE A 198 16.39 16.01 -15.42
C ILE A 198 15.04 16.35 -14.78
N MET A 199 15.04 16.90 -13.58
CA MET A 199 13.82 17.28 -12.88
C MET A 199 13.06 18.40 -13.63
N ASN A 200 13.77 19.43 -14.10
CA ASN A 200 13.14 20.58 -14.74
C ASN A 200 12.72 20.31 -16.20
N LYS A 201 13.47 19.48 -16.94
CA LYS A 201 13.14 19.16 -18.35
C LYS A 201 11.99 18.16 -18.49
N ASN A 202 11.75 17.34 -17.50
CA ASN A 202 10.67 16.37 -17.52
C ASN A 202 9.34 16.94 -17.03
N MET A 203 9.32 18.21 -16.58
CA MET A 203 8.06 18.90 -16.34
C MET A 203 7.40 19.22 -17.69
N PRO A 204 6.12 18.88 -17.87
CA PRO A 204 5.40 19.24 -19.10
C PRO A 204 5.45 20.77 -19.29
N VAL A 205 5.62 21.21 -20.54
CA VAL A 205 5.79 22.64 -20.92
C VAL A 205 4.62 23.54 -20.45
N TRP A 206 3.51 22.91 -20.04
CA TRP A 206 2.35 23.61 -19.48
C TRP A 206 2.39 23.78 -17.94
N ALA A 207 3.34 23.16 -17.25
CA ALA A 207 3.64 23.34 -15.84
C ALA A 207 4.71 24.40 -15.63
#